data_781ee941e978807e53026f54e39ad82e
#
_entry.id   781ee941e978807e53026f54e39ad82e
#
_cell.length_a   1.000
_cell.length_b   1.000
_cell.length_c   1.000
_cell.angle_alpha   90.00
_cell.angle_beta   90.00
_cell.angle_gamma   90.00
#
_symmetry.space_group_name_H-M   'P 1'
#
loop_
_entity.id
_entity.type
_entity.pdbx_description
1 polymer ?
#
loop_
_entity_poly.entity_id
_entity_poly.type
_entity_poly.pdbx_seq_one_letter_code
_entity_poly.pdbx_strand_id
1 'polypeptide(L)'
;MSGSLFESENAGKAFPRAQLAGRLRRLAAQGILIGGSSWKYAGSPGQIYTPERYIVRGKFSRKRFQDTCLEEYAEVFPAVGADFTFYQFPTPADWEKLFHSAPATLVYGFKAPENITVHAWQKHARYGPRAGEYNPDFLNAELFREAFLAPLAPYRPQVGCIMFEFGAFSPYVYETPSGSYE
;
A
#
# COMPACT_ATOMS: atom_id res chain seq x y z
N MET A 1 21.16 28.34 -17.48
CA MET A 1 20.10 28.98 -16.69
C MET A 1 18.90 28.06 -16.75
N SER A 2 18.80 27.16 -15.80
CA SER A 2 17.69 26.19 -15.71
C SER A 2 16.88 26.60 -14.46
N GLY A 3 15.86 27.44 -14.67
CA GLY A 3 14.90 27.80 -13.63
C GLY A 3 13.98 26.62 -13.38
N SER A 4 13.96 26.15 -12.14
CA SER A 4 13.00 25.15 -11.65
C SER A 4 11.58 25.70 -11.79
N LEU A 5 10.76 25.04 -12.61
CA LEU A 5 9.34 25.36 -12.85
C LEU A 5 8.44 25.08 -11.64
N PHE A 6 9.00 24.72 -10.47
CA PHE A 6 8.28 24.37 -9.25
C PHE A 6 8.65 25.21 -8.03
N GLU A 7 9.37 26.33 -8.21
CA GLU A 7 9.62 27.27 -7.12
C GLU A 7 8.44 28.23 -6.94
N SER A 8 7.61 27.89 -5.96
CA SER A 8 7.00 28.75 -4.93
C SER A 8 6.10 29.92 -5.34
N GLU A 9 4.82 29.64 -5.61
CA GLU A 9 3.74 30.56 -5.20
C GLU A 9 3.11 30.19 -3.83
N ASN A 10 3.57 29.15 -3.16
CA ASN A 10 2.99 28.64 -1.90
C ASN A 10 3.86 28.80 -0.64
N ALA A 11 4.92 29.56 -0.69
CA ALA A 11 5.73 29.86 0.50
C ALA A 11 4.91 30.75 1.45
N GLY A 12 4.20 30.13 2.41
CA GLY A 12 3.49 30.82 3.49
C GLY A 12 2.05 30.43 3.76
N LYS A 13 1.39 29.67 2.90
CA LYS A 13 0.03 29.20 3.19
C LYS A 13 0.08 27.82 3.86
N ALA A 14 -0.55 27.70 5.04
CA ALA A 14 -0.74 26.40 5.70
C ALA A 14 -1.43 25.43 4.73
N PHE A 15 -1.01 24.15 4.74
CA PHE A 15 -1.61 23.12 3.90
C PHE A 15 -3.12 23.00 4.20
N PRO A 16 -4.00 23.04 3.20
CA PRO A 16 -5.45 23.10 3.40
C PRO A 16 -6.04 21.73 3.73
N ARG A 17 -5.56 21.08 4.80
CA ARG A 17 -5.90 19.70 5.22
C ARG A 17 -7.41 19.49 5.35
N ALA A 18 -8.10 20.38 6.04
CA ALA A 18 -9.55 20.26 6.26
C ALA A 18 -10.34 20.40 4.95
N GLN A 19 -9.90 21.27 4.04
CA GLN A 19 -10.53 21.43 2.72
C GLN A 19 -10.32 20.20 1.86
N LEU A 20 -9.10 19.62 1.87
CA LEU A 20 -8.80 18.36 1.18
C LEU A 20 -9.69 17.24 1.71
N ALA A 21 -9.71 17.02 3.02
CA ALA A 21 -10.54 16.00 3.66
C ALA A 21 -12.03 16.15 3.30
N GLY A 22 -12.55 17.39 3.29
CA GLY A 22 -13.93 17.67 2.87
C GLY A 22 -14.21 17.32 1.40
N ARG A 23 -13.27 17.59 0.51
CA ARG A 23 -13.38 17.22 -0.92
C ARG A 23 -13.37 15.70 -1.10
N LEU A 24 -12.45 15.02 -0.44
CA LEU A 24 -12.32 13.56 -0.54
C LEU A 24 -13.53 12.83 0.03
N ARG A 25 -14.10 13.32 1.13
CA ARG A 25 -15.37 12.77 1.66
C ARG A 25 -16.54 12.93 0.70
N ARG A 26 -16.64 14.06 -0.02
CA ARG A 26 -17.68 14.23 -1.04
C ARG A 26 -17.53 13.28 -2.22
N LEU A 27 -16.30 13.02 -2.65
CA LEU A 27 -16.01 12.01 -3.68
C LEU A 27 -16.33 10.60 -3.19
N ALA A 28 -15.95 10.28 -1.95
CA ALA A 28 -16.25 8.98 -1.34
C ALA A 28 -17.76 8.71 -1.26
N ALA A 29 -18.58 9.73 -0.97
CA ALA A 29 -20.04 9.62 -0.98
C ALA A 29 -20.61 9.33 -2.38
N GLN A 30 -19.83 9.56 -3.45
CA GLN A 30 -20.16 9.22 -4.84
C GLN A 30 -19.51 7.89 -5.29
N GLY A 31 -18.89 7.12 -4.37
CA GLY A 31 -18.22 5.87 -4.67
C GLY A 31 -16.77 6.05 -5.21
N ILE A 32 -16.23 7.26 -5.21
CA ILE A 32 -14.87 7.54 -5.68
C ILE A 32 -13.94 7.67 -4.49
N LEU A 33 -13.14 6.63 -4.24
CA LEU A 33 -12.18 6.58 -3.14
C LEU A 33 -10.79 6.98 -3.64
N ILE A 34 -10.21 8.01 -3.01
CA ILE A 34 -8.86 8.48 -3.32
C ILE A 34 -7.99 8.34 -2.07
N GLY A 35 -6.79 7.79 -2.25
CA GLY A 35 -5.81 7.60 -1.20
C GLY A 35 -4.39 7.55 -1.75
N GLY A 36 -3.40 7.45 -0.87
CA GLY A 36 -2.00 7.22 -1.22
C GLY A 36 -1.67 5.73 -1.29
N SER A 37 -0.54 5.40 -1.93
CA SER A 37 0.02 4.04 -1.95
C SER A 37 0.71 3.64 -0.64
N SER A 38 0.76 4.52 0.32
CA SER A 38 1.25 4.31 1.68
C SER A 38 0.71 5.41 2.60
N TRP A 39 0.90 5.24 3.89
CA TRP A 39 0.56 6.24 4.91
C TRP A 39 1.76 6.66 5.77
N LYS A 40 2.91 6.01 5.64
CA LYS A 40 4.09 6.24 6.50
C LYS A 40 5.06 7.28 5.92
N TYR A 41 4.54 8.38 5.40
CA TYR A 41 5.36 9.44 4.81
C TYR A 41 5.87 10.40 5.89
N ALA A 42 7.05 10.12 6.42
CA ALA A 42 7.70 10.96 7.43
C ALA A 42 8.05 12.39 6.95
N GLY A 43 7.93 12.68 5.66
CA GLY A 43 8.11 14.01 5.08
C GLY A 43 6.86 14.90 5.05
N SER A 44 5.72 14.41 5.53
CA SER A 44 4.44 15.14 5.51
C SER A 44 3.96 15.70 6.89
N PRO A 45 4.78 15.81 7.96
CA PRO A 45 4.41 16.59 9.15
C PRO A 45 4.13 18.04 8.76
N GLY A 46 3.06 18.60 9.32
CA GLY A 46 2.59 19.93 8.95
C GLY A 46 1.69 20.00 7.71
N GLN A 47 1.48 18.88 7.03
CA GLN A 47 0.50 18.75 5.94
C GLN A 47 -0.67 17.86 6.37
N ILE A 48 -0.49 16.54 6.24
CA ILE A 48 -1.49 15.55 6.61
C ILE A 48 -1.39 15.22 8.10
N TYR A 49 -0.16 15.17 8.64
CA TYR A 49 0.13 14.79 10.01
C TYR A 49 0.45 16.01 10.89
N THR A 50 -0.10 16.01 12.09
CA THR A 50 0.15 17.02 13.13
C THR A 50 1.42 16.63 13.88
N PRO A 51 2.54 17.37 13.74
CA PRO A 51 3.83 16.99 14.34
C PRO A 51 3.75 16.74 15.85
N GLU A 52 2.94 17.52 16.56
CA GLU A 52 2.76 17.48 18.00
C GLU A 52 2.24 16.12 18.51
N ARG A 53 1.44 15.42 17.71
CA ARG A 53 0.94 14.06 18.02
C ARG A 53 2.07 13.05 18.21
N TYR A 54 3.22 13.30 17.56
CA TYR A 54 4.34 12.36 17.50
C TYR A 54 5.53 12.80 18.35
N ILE A 55 5.39 13.86 19.13
CA ILE A 55 6.44 14.29 20.07
C ILE A 55 6.40 13.42 21.31
N VAL A 56 7.55 12.87 21.70
CA VAL A 56 7.76 12.11 22.94
C VAL A 56 8.99 12.70 23.62
N ARG A 57 8.84 13.15 24.85
CA ARG A 57 9.91 13.80 25.64
C ARG A 57 10.60 14.93 24.86
N GLY A 58 9.82 15.77 24.18
CA GLY A 58 10.30 16.94 23.42
C GLY A 58 10.94 16.63 22.07
N LYS A 59 10.92 15.37 21.60
CA LYS A 59 11.51 14.97 20.31
C LYS A 59 10.50 14.17 19.47
N PHE A 60 10.60 14.32 18.13
CA PHE A 60 9.80 13.50 17.21
C PHE A 60 10.16 12.02 17.33
N SER A 61 9.16 11.19 17.62
CA SER A 61 9.30 9.75 17.76
C SER A 61 8.86 9.04 16.46
N ARG A 62 9.84 8.57 15.69
CA ARG A 62 9.57 7.76 14.49
C ARG A 62 8.75 6.51 14.81
N LYS A 63 9.03 5.86 15.95
CA LYS A 63 8.29 4.67 16.37
C LYS A 63 6.82 5.01 16.58
N ARG A 64 6.50 6.05 17.37
CA ARG A 64 5.12 6.49 17.60
C ARG A 64 4.42 6.84 16.29
N PHE A 65 5.11 7.58 15.40
CA PHE A 65 4.58 7.88 14.08
C PHE A 65 4.23 6.61 13.30
N GLN A 66 5.16 5.66 13.17
CA GLN A 66 4.94 4.42 12.44
C GLN A 66 3.80 3.57 13.03
N ASP A 67 3.62 3.60 14.34
CA ASP A 67 2.63 2.79 15.04
C ASP A 67 1.22 3.40 14.96
N THR A 68 1.08 4.75 14.85
CA THR A 68 -0.22 5.41 15.04
C THR A 68 -0.65 6.38 13.92
N CYS A 69 0.21 6.62 12.92
CA CYS A 69 -0.10 7.63 11.88
C CYS A 69 -1.26 7.24 10.94
N LEU A 70 -1.62 5.95 10.88
CA LEU A 70 -2.73 5.50 10.02
C LEU A 70 -4.08 6.05 10.49
N GLU A 71 -4.27 6.20 11.79
CA GLU A 71 -5.46 6.82 12.35
C GLU A 71 -5.61 8.27 11.86
N GLU A 72 -4.54 9.07 11.94
CA GLU A 72 -4.56 10.45 11.48
C GLU A 72 -4.65 10.57 9.95
N TYR A 73 -4.04 9.63 9.22
CA TYR A 73 -4.19 9.51 7.76
C TYR A 73 -5.67 9.36 7.37
N ALA A 74 -6.39 8.51 8.08
CA ALA A 74 -7.80 8.23 7.83
C ALA A 74 -8.73 9.43 8.10
N GLU A 75 -8.29 10.42 8.86
CA GLU A 75 -9.04 11.69 9.01
C GLU A 75 -9.12 12.48 7.69
N VAL A 76 -8.19 12.25 6.76
CA VAL A 76 -8.10 12.97 5.47
C VAL A 76 -8.51 12.08 4.31
N PHE A 77 -7.97 10.86 4.24
CA PHE A 77 -8.13 9.96 3.11
C PHE A 77 -9.07 8.81 3.42
N PRO A 78 -10.09 8.55 2.58
CA PRO A 78 -11.01 7.43 2.75
C PRO A 78 -10.42 6.08 2.35
N ALA A 79 -9.29 6.06 1.66
CA ALA A 79 -8.65 4.84 1.19
C ALA A 79 -7.13 4.89 1.29
N VAL A 80 -6.50 3.71 1.31
CA VAL A 80 -5.03 3.58 1.30
C VAL A 80 -4.59 2.30 0.58
N GLY A 81 -3.51 2.39 -0.20
CA GLY A 81 -2.78 1.24 -0.72
C GLY A 81 -1.84 0.66 0.34
N ALA A 82 -1.83 -0.66 0.47
CA ALA A 82 -0.97 -1.36 1.42
C ALA A 82 0.03 -2.25 0.66
N ASP A 83 1.11 -1.64 0.18
CA ASP A 83 2.12 -2.30 -0.67
C ASP A 83 2.94 -3.38 0.04
N PHE A 84 2.96 -3.41 1.37
CA PHE A 84 3.76 -4.40 2.11
C PHE A 84 3.30 -5.84 1.84
N THR A 85 2.04 -6.04 1.47
CA THR A 85 1.47 -7.34 1.14
C THR A 85 2.06 -7.95 -0.13
N PHE A 86 2.66 -7.12 -1.00
CA PHE A 86 3.36 -7.60 -2.18
C PHE A 86 4.59 -8.45 -1.83
N TYR A 87 5.30 -8.09 -0.76
CA TYR A 87 6.58 -8.70 -0.43
C TYR A 87 6.47 -9.96 0.44
N GLN A 88 5.34 -10.17 1.08
CA GLN A 88 5.12 -11.33 1.97
C GLN A 88 3.63 -11.56 2.21
N PHE A 89 3.27 -12.79 2.54
CA PHE A 89 1.95 -13.09 3.08
C PHE A 89 1.85 -12.54 4.50
N PRO A 90 0.89 -11.64 4.79
CA PRO A 90 0.68 -11.16 6.15
C PRO A 90 0.17 -12.28 7.05
N THR A 91 0.65 -12.33 8.28
CA THR A 91 0.13 -13.23 9.30
C THR A 91 -1.23 -12.74 9.81
N PRO A 92 -2.04 -13.60 10.47
CA PRO A 92 -3.27 -13.16 11.12
C PRO A 92 -3.04 -11.99 12.09
N ALA A 93 -1.93 -11.97 12.82
CA ALA A 93 -1.57 -10.87 13.72
C ALA A 93 -1.25 -9.56 12.98
N ASP A 94 -0.66 -9.64 11.77
CA ASP A 94 -0.42 -8.45 10.93
C ASP A 94 -1.74 -7.84 10.45
N TRP A 95 -2.69 -8.68 10.04
CA TRP A 95 -4.03 -8.24 9.67
C TRP A 95 -4.75 -7.59 10.84
N GLU A 96 -4.79 -8.25 11.99
CA GLU A 96 -5.39 -7.72 13.20
C GLU A 96 -4.81 -6.35 13.56
N LYS A 97 -3.50 -6.24 13.62
CA LYS A 97 -2.80 -4.98 13.90
C LYS A 97 -3.15 -3.89 12.89
N LEU A 98 -3.17 -4.21 11.59
CA LEU A 98 -3.49 -3.25 10.54
C LEU A 98 -4.90 -2.69 10.71
N PHE A 99 -5.89 -3.57 10.79
CA PHE A 99 -7.29 -3.16 10.82
C PHE A 99 -7.72 -2.50 12.13
N HIS A 100 -7.05 -2.82 13.24
CA HIS A 100 -7.26 -2.12 14.52
C HIS A 100 -6.53 -0.78 14.64
N SER A 101 -5.59 -0.47 13.74
CA SER A 101 -4.83 0.78 13.77
C SER A 101 -5.51 1.95 13.05
N ALA A 102 -6.72 1.76 12.51
CA ALA A 102 -7.49 2.79 11.84
C ALA A 102 -9.00 2.57 12.02
N PRO A 103 -9.83 3.61 11.79
CA PRO A 103 -11.27 3.47 11.86
C PRO A 103 -11.80 2.50 10.79
N ALA A 104 -12.89 1.79 11.10
CA ALA A 104 -13.54 0.82 10.21
C ALA A 104 -14.06 1.41 8.89
N THR A 105 -14.05 2.72 8.75
CA THR A 105 -14.41 3.44 7.52
C THR A 105 -13.28 3.55 6.51
N LEU A 106 -12.03 3.27 6.91
CA LEU A 106 -10.89 3.30 5.99
C LEU A 106 -10.92 2.06 5.10
N VAL A 107 -10.82 2.27 3.79
CA VAL A 107 -10.82 1.20 2.78
C VAL A 107 -9.40 0.93 2.31
N TYR A 108 -9.04 -0.34 2.21
CA TYR A 108 -7.71 -0.77 1.82
C TYR A 108 -7.68 -1.33 0.40
N GLY A 109 -6.66 -0.96 -0.37
CA GLY A 109 -6.24 -1.67 -1.58
C GLY A 109 -4.98 -2.47 -1.26
N PHE A 110 -4.99 -3.76 -1.55
CA PHE A 110 -3.84 -4.64 -1.31
C PHE A 110 -3.21 -5.07 -2.63
N LYS A 111 -1.89 -5.25 -2.64
CA LYS A 111 -1.23 -5.99 -3.72
C LYS A 111 -1.21 -7.46 -3.37
N ALA A 112 -1.55 -8.30 -4.34
CA ALA A 112 -1.33 -9.75 -4.22
C ALA A 112 0.17 -10.01 -4.02
N PRO A 113 0.57 -10.97 -3.17
CA PRO A 113 1.97 -11.28 -2.92
C PRO A 113 2.72 -11.64 -4.21
N GLU A 114 3.97 -11.21 -4.31
CA GLU A 114 4.83 -11.53 -5.47
C GLU A 114 5.02 -13.04 -5.66
N ASN A 115 4.90 -13.84 -4.59
CA ASN A 115 4.87 -15.29 -4.67
C ASN A 115 3.76 -15.81 -5.60
N ILE A 116 2.67 -15.06 -5.76
CA ILE A 116 1.55 -15.43 -6.64
C ILE A 116 1.72 -14.83 -8.04
N THR A 117 2.30 -13.62 -8.13
CA THR A 117 2.24 -12.83 -9.38
C THR A 117 3.54 -12.83 -10.18
N VAL A 118 4.65 -13.28 -9.60
CA VAL A 118 5.95 -13.31 -10.27
C VAL A 118 6.18 -14.69 -10.87
N HIS A 119 6.33 -14.77 -12.20
CA HIS A 119 6.59 -16.02 -12.91
C HIS A 119 8.02 -16.53 -12.69
N ALA A 120 9.00 -15.63 -12.74
CA ALA A 120 10.39 -15.94 -12.43
C ALA A 120 10.99 -14.84 -11.58
N TRP A 121 11.78 -15.21 -10.58
CA TRP A 121 12.42 -14.26 -9.69
C TRP A 121 13.46 -13.43 -10.44
N GLN A 122 13.41 -12.11 -10.30
CA GLN A 122 14.40 -11.25 -10.91
C GLN A 122 15.80 -11.56 -10.37
N LYS A 123 16.84 -11.37 -11.19
CA LYS A 123 18.24 -11.51 -10.80
C LYS A 123 18.67 -10.34 -9.89
N HIS A 124 18.13 -10.32 -8.67
CA HIS A 124 18.38 -9.26 -7.70
C HIS A 124 18.71 -9.90 -6.33
N ALA A 125 19.66 -9.29 -5.62
CA ALA A 125 20.20 -9.82 -4.35
C ALA A 125 19.13 -10.09 -3.27
N ARG A 126 18.00 -9.36 -3.29
CA ARG A 126 16.89 -9.56 -2.34
C ARG A 126 16.29 -10.98 -2.39
N TYR A 127 16.41 -11.67 -3.53
CA TYR A 127 15.84 -13.00 -3.69
C TYR A 127 16.80 -14.12 -3.29
N GLY A 128 18.07 -13.79 -3.00
CA GLY A 128 19.08 -14.78 -2.59
C GLY A 128 19.18 -15.96 -3.58
N PRO A 129 19.09 -17.20 -3.10
CA PRO A 129 19.20 -18.40 -3.95
C PRO A 129 18.10 -18.51 -5.03
N ARG A 130 16.96 -17.84 -4.84
CA ARG A 130 15.84 -17.86 -5.82
C ARG A 130 16.07 -16.94 -7.02
N ALA A 131 17.08 -16.07 -6.97
CA ALA A 131 17.32 -15.08 -8.03
C ALA A 131 17.56 -15.75 -9.38
N GLY A 132 16.67 -15.49 -10.35
CA GLY A 132 16.71 -16.06 -11.71
C GLY A 132 15.97 -17.39 -11.86
N GLU A 133 15.48 -18.00 -10.77
CA GLU A 133 14.73 -19.25 -10.81
C GLU A 133 13.25 -19.01 -11.13
N TYR A 134 12.59 -20.02 -11.70
CA TYR A 134 11.15 -20.04 -11.85
C TYR A 134 10.46 -20.11 -10.49
N ASN A 135 9.32 -19.46 -10.38
CA ASN A 135 8.51 -19.50 -9.19
C ASN A 135 7.48 -20.64 -9.29
N PRO A 136 7.59 -21.70 -8.48
CA PRO A 136 6.65 -22.82 -8.53
C PRO A 136 5.24 -22.44 -8.04
N ASP A 137 5.11 -21.31 -7.33
CA ASP A 137 3.83 -20.83 -6.80
C ASP A 137 3.17 -19.77 -7.70
N PHE A 138 3.70 -19.57 -8.91
CA PHE A 138 3.10 -18.63 -9.85
C PHE A 138 1.65 -19.03 -10.16
N LEU A 139 0.72 -18.09 -9.93
CA LEU A 139 -0.73 -18.28 -10.07
C LEU A 139 -1.32 -19.45 -9.26
N ASN A 140 -0.65 -19.84 -8.18
CA ASN A 140 -1.17 -20.86 -7.27
C ASN A 140 -2.40 -20.32 -6.52
N ALA A 141 -3.57 -20.64 -7.05
CA ALA A 141 -4.86 -20.18 -6.52
C ALA A 141 -5.15 -20.71 -5.11
N GLU A 142 -4.71 -21.94 -4.80
CA GLU A 142 -4.93 -22.56 -3.50
C GLU A 142 -4.09 -21.88 -2.42
N LEU A 143 -2.79 -21.65 -2.69
CA LEU A 143 -1.91 -20.89 -1.81
C LEU A 143 -2.45 -19.49 -1.58
N PHE A 144 -2.91 -18.80 -2.63
CA PHE A 144 -3.47 -17.46 -2.50
C PHE A 144 -4.75 -17.46 -1.65
N ARG A 145 -5.61 -18.43 -1.85
CA ARG A 145 -6.84 -18.60 -1.08
C ARG A 145 -6.54 -18.83 0.41
N GLU A 146 -5.62 -19.74 0.73
CA GLU A 146 -5.34 -20.14 2.11
C GLU A 146 -4.50 -19.14 2.87
N ALA A 147 -3.41 -18.66 2.23
CA ALA A 147 -2.44 -17.81 2.92
C ALA A 147 -2.77 -16.31 2.86
N PHE A 148 -3.64 -15.88 1.95
CA PHE A 148 -3.98 -14.46 1.79
C PHE A 148 -5.45 -14.18 2.01
N LEU A 149 -6.35 -14.82 1.26
CA LEU A 149 -7.79 -14.50 1.31
C LEU A 149 -8.47 -14.97 2.59
N ALA A 150 -8.17 -16.18 3.06
CA ALA A 150 -8.82 -16.72 4.24
C ALA A 150 -8.49 -15.91 5.51
N PRO A 151 -7.23 -15.53 5.80
CA PRO A 151 -6.92 -14.64 6.93
C PRO A 151 -7.48 -13.22 6.78
N LEU A 152 -7.70 -12.74 5.55
CA LEU A 152 -8.25 -11.43 5.26
C LEU A 152 -9.79 -11.40 5.35
N ALA A 153 -10.45 -12.55 5.24
CA ALA A 153 -11.92 -12.65 5.17
C ALA A 153 -12.68 -11.94 6.30
N PRO A 154 -12.23 -11.94 7.57
CA PRO A 154 -12.91 -11.19 8.65
C PRO A 154 -13.00 -9.68 8.39
N TYR A 155 -12.09 -9.13 7.61
CA TYR A 155 -11.95 -7.69 7.34
C TYR A 155 -12.51 -7.28 5.98
N ARG A 156 -13.21 -8.18 5.29
CA ARG A 156 -13.78 -7.95 3.94
C ARG A 156 -14.49 -6.60 3.77
N PRO A 157 -15.25 -6.07 4.74
CA PRO A 157 -15.93 -4.78 4.59
C PRO A 157 -14.99 -3.58 4.37
N GLN A 158 -13.73 -3.70 4.76
CA GLN A 158 -12.70 -2.67 4.57
C GLN A 158 -11.78 -2.94 3.37
N VAL A 159 -12.01 -4.01 2.61
CA VAL A 159 -11.20 -4.35 1.43
C VAL A 159 -11.87 -3.78 0.18
N GLY A 160 -11.24 -2.78 -0.43
CA GLY A 160 -11.72 -2.15 -1.66
C GLY A 160 -11.30 -2.90 -2.92
N CYS A 161 -10.05 -3.31 -2.99
CA CYS A 161 -9.55 -4.08 -4.14
C CYS A 161 -8.30 -4.90 -3.77
N ILE A 162 -8.03 -5.91 -4.56
CA ILE A 162 -6.76 -6.64 -4.57
C ILE A 162 -6.17 -6.50 -5.98
N MET A 163 -4.96 -5.96 -6.05
CA MET A 163 -4.25 -5.68 -7.30
C MET A 163 -3.24 -6.78 -7.56
N PHE A 164 -3.30 -7.39 -8.73
CA PHE A 164 -2.32 -8.34 -9.21
C PHE A 164 -1.30 -7.59 -10.07
N GLU A 165 -0.10 -7.37 -9.54
CA GLU A 165 1.00 -6.74 -10.25
C GLU A 165 1.92 -7.83 -10.79
N PHE A 166 1.85 -8.08 -12.09
CA PHE A 166 2.69 -9.06 -12.77
C PHE A 166 4.03 -8.43 -13.11
N GLY A 167 5.11 -9.18 -12.86
CA GLY A 167 6.45 -8.80 -13.28
C GLY A 167 6.64 -8.92 -14.81
N ALA A 168 7.84 -8.57 -15.26
CA ALA A 168 8.19 -8.80 -16.66
C ALA A 168 8.23 -10.30 -16.98
N PHE A 169 7.57 -10.69 -18.05
CA PHE A 169 7.66 -12.04 -18.59
C PHE A 169 8.83 -12.12 -19.56
N SER A 170 9.57 -13.22 -19.52
CA SER A 170 10.59 -13.48 -20.53
C SER A 170 9.93 -13.65 -21.90
N PRO A 171 10.45 -13.04 -22.99
CA PRO A 171 9.94 -13.25 -24.33
C PRO A 171 9.86 -14.73 -24.75
N TYR A 172 10.71 -15.57 -24.18
CA TYR A 172 10.76 -17.01 -24.44
C TYR A 172 9.66 -17.83 -23.76
N VAL A 173 8.90 -17.25 -22.84
CA VAL A 173 7.77 -17.93 -22.17
C VAL A 173 6.57 -18.04 -23.11
N TYR A 174 6.51 -17.19 -24.14
CA TYR A 174 5.37 -17.10 -25.07
C TYR A 174 5.81 -17.31 -26.52
N GLU A 175 6.56 -18.39 -26.79
CA GLU A 175 6.92 -18.74 -28.18
C GLU A 175 5.70 -19.14 -29.02
N THR A 176 4.56 -19.49 -28.37
CA THR A 176 3.28 -19.75 -29.03
C THR A 176 2.11 -19.20 -28.21
N PRO A 177 0.97 -18.83 -28.84
CA PRO A 177 -0.24 -18.43 -28.13
C PRO A 177 -0.78 -19.47 -27.13
N SER A 178 -0.41 -20.75 -27.30
CA SER A 178 -0.75 -21.84 -26.38
C SER A 178 0.13 -21.87 -25.11
N GLY A 179 1.30 -21.29 -25.12
CA GLY A 179 2.20 -21.25 -23.95
C GLY A 179 1.74 -20.36 -22.80
N SER A 180 0.65 -19.62 -22.96
CA SER A 180 0.07 -18.79 -21.90
C SER A 180 -1.09 -19.46 -21.15
N TYR A 181 -1.46 -20.68 -21.51
CA TYR A 181 -2.63 -21.39 -20.96
C TYR A 181 -2.32 -22.77 -20.38
N GLU A 182 -1.07 -23.19 -20.39
CA GLU A 182 -0.56 -24.35 -19.66
C GLU A 182 0.10 -23.86 -18.33
#